data_41a8384a1174c20d6e2e2d6a16b065e5
#
_entry.id   41a8384a1174c20d6e2e2d6a16b065e5
#
_cell.length_a   1.000
_cell.length_b   1.000
_cell.length_c   1.000
_cell.angle_alpha   90.00
_cell.angle_beta   90.00
_cell.angle_gamma   90.00
#
_symmetry.space_group_name_H-M   'P 1'
#
loop_
_entity.id
_entity.type
_entity.pdbx_description
1 polymer ?
#
loop_
_entity_poly.entity_id
_entity_poly.type
_entity_poly.pdbx_seq_one_letter_code
_entity_poly.pdbx_strand_id
1 'polypeptide(L)'
;MGHFKDEAIKQGIDPAKSRKGKNSRQRGNAFEREIAKRLNATRTGQFGGKQDVGNEWLSVQCKVGGSFSERQWDWLQSVPVKSDQLRMLVIGDSPGVGGGRRRAVAIVDLDDFCSWFVDKPADE
;
A
#
# COMPACT_ATOMS: atom_id res chain seq x y z
N MET A 1 37.29 0.82 8.13
CA MET A 1 35.97 1.40 7.75
C MET A 1 36.07 2.47 6.70
N GLY A 2 37.16 3.29 6.69
CA GLY A 2 37.38 4.27 5.64
C GLY A 2 37.55 3.64 4.25
N HIS A 3 38.14 2.47 4.17
CA HIS A 3 38.37 1.76 2.92
C HIS A 3 37.06 1.41 2.20
N PHE A 4 36.06 0.89 2.91
CA PHE A 4 34.79 0.54 2.33
C PHE A 4 34.06 1.79 1.81
N LYS A 5 34.11 2.87 2.56
CA LYS A 5 33.50 4.14 2.19
C LYS A 5 34.12 4.73 0.93
N ASP A 6 35.47 4.69 0.85
CA ASP A 6 36.18 5.20 -0.32
C ASP A 6 35.87 4.37 -1.56
N GLU A 7 35.78 3.06 -1.42
CA GLU A 7 35.45 2.18 -2.52
C GLU A 7 34.02 2.40 -3.05
N ALA A 8 33.05 2.62 -2.15
CA ALA A 8 31.68 2.95 -2.53
C ALA A 8 31.63 4.27 -3.31
N ILE A 9 32.38 5.28 -2.90
CA ILE A 9 32.47 6.56 -3.59
C ILE A 9 33.06 6.37 -4.99
N LYS A 10 34.13 5.58 -5.11
CA LYS A 10 34.76 5.28 -6.40
C LYS A 10 33.78 4.60 -7.37
N GLN A 11 32.86 3.80 -6.87
CA GLN A 11 31.85 3.11 -7.68
C GLN A 11 30.60 3.97 -7.92
N GLY A 12 30.58 5.20 -7.40
CA GLY A 12 29.41 6.07 -7.53
C GLY A 12 28.26 5.73 -6.61
N ILE A 13 28.49 4.93 -5.59
CA ILE A 13 27.48 4.51 -4.60
C ILE A 13 27.61 5.41 -3.36
N ASP A 14 26.50 6.07 -3.01
CA ASP A 14 26.42 6.86 -1.79
C ASP A 14 26.01 5.94 -0.62
N PRO A 15 26.85 5.77 0.41
CA PRO A 15 26.52 4.90 1.54
C PRO A 15 25.25 5.32 2.29
N ALA A 16 24.94 6.62 2.35
CA ALA A 16 23.71 7.09 2.99
C ALA A 16 22.47 6.69 2.18
N LYS A 17 22.52 6.80 0.86
CA LYS A 17 21.44 6.36 -0.02
C LYS A 17 21.24 4.85 0.05
N SER A 18 22.32 4.08 0.16
CA SER A 18 22.27 2.63 0.28
C SER A 18 21.56 2.20 1.57
N ARG A 19 21.87 2.85 2.70
CA ARG A 19 21.20 2.57 3.98
C ARG A 19 19.73 2.94 3.93
N LYS A 20 19.38 4.07 3.33
CA LYS A 20 18.01 4.51 3.16
C LYS A 20 17.19 3.50 2.34
N GLY A 21 17.79 2.97 1.27
CA GLY A 21 17.15 1.95 0.45
C GLY A 21 16.88 0.66 1.21
N LYS A 22 17.84 0.22 2.04
CA LYS A 22 17.68 -0.97 2.88
C LYS A 22 16.53 -0.79 3.89
N ASN A 23 16.47 0.35 4.57
CA ASN A 23 15.41 0.65 5.53
C ASN A 23 14.05 0.71 4.84
N SER A 24 13.98 1.25 3.63
CA SER A 24 12.76 1.30 2.85
C SER A 24 12.27 -0.10 2.47
N ARG A 25 13.18 -1.00 2.08
CA ARG A 25 12.83 -2.39 1.79
C ARG A 25 12.32 -3.11 3.03
N GLN A 26 12.94 -2.91 4.18
CA GLN A 26 12.49 -3.52 5.43
C GLN A 26 11.08 -3.06 5.82
N ARG A 27 10.80 -1.77 5.66
CA ARG A 27 9.46 -1.23 5.92
C ARG A 27 8.42 -1.81 4.95
N GLY A 28 8.78 -1.92 3.67
CA GLY A 28 7.91 -2.50 2.67
C GLY A 28 7.58 -3.95 2.97
N ASN A 29 8.59 -4.75 3.33
CA ASN A 29 8.42 -6.16 3.68
C ASN A 29 7.56 -6.34 4.93
N ALA A 30 7.78 -5.50 5.95
CA ALA A 30 6.99 -5.53 7.17
C ALA A 30 5.53 -5.19 6.88
N PHE A 31 5.29 -4.18 6.05
CA PHE A 31 3.94 -3.77 5.66
C PHE A 31 3.23 -4.88 4.88
N GLU A 32 3.91 -5.51 3.92
CA GLU A 32 3.34 -6.62 3.16
C GLU A 32 2.91 -7.78 4.06
N ARG A 33 3.73 -8.13 5.06
CA ARG A 33 3.40 -9.17 6.03
C ARG A 33 2.16 -8.80 6.85
N GLU A 34 2.08 -7.55 7.29
CA GLU A 34 0.92 -7.03 8.01
C GLU A 34 -0.35 -7.14 7.17
N ILE A 35 -0.27 -6.69 5.92
CA ILE A 35 -1.43 -6.69 5.02
C ILE A 35 -1.86 -8.11 4.68
N ALA A 36 -0.92 -9.01 4.43
CA ALA A 36 -1.24 -10.41 4.18
C ALA A 36 -2.03 -11.02 5.34
N LYS A 37 -1.60 -10.74 6.57
CA LYS A 37 -2.29 -11.23 7.77
C LYS A 37 -3.69 -10.63 7.89
N ARG A 38 -3.81 -9.32 7.71
CA ARG A 38 -5.09 -8.61 7.87
C ARG A 38 -6.11 -9.02 6.81
N LEU A 39 -5.66 -9.36 5.59
CA LEU A 39 -6.53 -9.75 4.48
C LEU A 39 -6.74 -11.26 4.39
N ASN A 40 -6.14 -12.03 5.27
CA ASN A 40 -6.16 -13.49 5.20
C ASN A 40 -5.65 -13.98 3.85
N ALA A 41 -4.48 -13.47 3.46
CA ALA A 41 -3.86 -13.69 2.18
C ALA A 41 -2.38 -14.06 2.34
N THR A 42 -1.70 -14.33 1.24
CA THR A 42 -0.28 -14.70 1.25
C THR A 42 0.56 -13.73 0.44
N ARG A 43 1.83 -13.59 0.81
CA ARG A 43 2.78 -12.78 0.04
C ARG A 43 3.15 -13.53 -1.24
N THR A 44 3.07 -12.84 -2.38
CA THR A 44 3.24 -13.46 -3.69
C THR A 44 4.32 -12.79 -4.55
N GLY A 45 4.84 -11.65 -4.18
CA GLY A 45 5.73 -10.84 -5.02
C GLY A 45 7.19 -11.28 -5.08
N GLN A 46 7.55 -12.44 -4.53
CA GLN A 46 8.95 -12.86 -4.38
C GLN A 46 9.65 -13.14 -5.73
N PHE A 47 8.90 -13.31 -6.79
CA PHE A 47 9.44 -13.70 -8.10
C PHE A 47 9.26 -12.61 -9.17
N GLY A 48 9.18 -11.34 -8.74
CA GLY A 48 9.15 -10.21 -9.66
C GLY A 48 7.80 -9.80 -10.20
N GLY A 49 6.71 -10.35 -9.71
CA GLY A 49 5.36 -9.91 -10.06
C GLY A 49 5.01 -8.60 -9.40
N LYS A 50 4.04 -7.87 -9.98
CA LYS A 50 3.55 -6.61 -9.40
C LYS A 50 2.59 -6.81 -8.23
N GLN A 51 2.04 -7.99 -8.09
CA GLN A 51 1.20 -8.35 -6.97
C GLN A 51 2.06 -8.68 -5.76
N ASP A 52 1.83 -8.02 -4.65
CA ASP A 52 2.60 -8.24 -3.42
C ASP A 52 1.93 -9.23 -2.48
N VAL A 53 0.60 -9.22 -2.45
CA VAL A 53 -0.23 -10.03 -1.56
C VAL A 53 -1.45 -10.48 -2.35
N GLY A 54 -1.93 -11.70 -2.11
CA GLY A 54 -3.12 -12.17 -2.80
C GLY A 54 -3.75 -13.40 -2.17
N ASN A 55 -4.96 -13.66 -2.60
CA ASN A 55 -5.69 -14.89 -2.33
C ASN A 55 -6.64 -15.18 -3.50
N GLU A 56 -7.66 -16.00 -3.29
CA GLU A 56 -8.57 -16.44 -4.37
C GLU A 56 -9.33 -15.28 -5.04
N TRP A 57 -9.61 -14.22 -4.28
CA TRP A 57 -10.45 -13.13 -4.77
C TRP A 57 -9.80 -11.76 -4.71
N LEU A 58 -8.58 -11.65 -4.13
CA LEU A 58 -7.86 -10.39 -3.99
C LEU A 58 -6.49 -10.48 -4.65
N SER A 59 -6.13 -9.45 -5.38
CA SER A 59 -4.79 -9.20 -5.87
C SER A 59 -4.39 -7.81 -5.40
N VAL A 60 -3.34 -7.72 -4.59
CA VAL A 60 -3.02 -6.51 -3.85
C VAL A 60 -1.58 -6.10 -4.12
N GLN A 61 -1.38 -4.82 -4.41
CA GLN A 61 -0.08 -4.19 -4.41
C GLN A 61 0.00 -3.27 -3.20
N CYS A 62 1.08 -3.37 -2.44
CA CYS A 62 1.28 -2.58 -1.23
C CYS A 62 2.23 -1.42 -1.51
N LYS A 63 1.87 -0.25 -1.02
CA LYS A 63 2.73 0.94 -1.04
C LYS A 63 2.71 1.55 0.34
N VAL A 64 3.87 1.93 0.85
CA VAL A 64 4.01 2.50 2.19
C VAL A 64 4.90 3.73 2.11
N GLY A 65 4.70 4.68 3.03
CA GLY A 65 5.46 5.91 3.09
C GLY A 65 4.71 7.09 2.50
N GLY A 66 5.39 7.97 1.77
CA GLY A 66 4.85 9.26 1.33
C GLY A 66 3.73 9.23 0.31
N SER A 67 3.23 8.06 -0.08
CA SER A 67 2.14 7.96 -1.05
C SER A 67 0.75 8.10 -0.44
N PHE A 68 0.65 8.18 0.88
CA PHE A 68 -0.62 8.31 1.58
C PHE A 68 -0.99 9.78 1.76
N SER A 69 -2.18 10.18 1.31
CA SER A 69 -2.63 11.57 1.37
C SER A 69 -3.48 11.82 2.61
N GLU A 70 -3.04 12.76 3.46
CA GLU A 70 -3.82 13.19 4.62
C GLU A 70 -5.16 13.79 4.22
N ARG A 71 -5.20 14.53 3.11
CA ARG A 71 -6.44 15.12 2.61
C ARG A 71 -7.47 14.04 2.27
N GLN A 72 -7.05 12.99 1.59
CA GLN A 72 -7.94 11.88 1.23
C GLN A 72 -8.41 11.13 2.47
N TRP A 73 -7.52 10.91 3.42
CA TRP A 73 -7.88 10.31 4.69
C TRP A 73 -8.95 11.13 5.42
N ASP A 74 -8.75 12.45 5.51
CA ASP A 74 -9.70 13.35 6.16
C ASP A 74 -11.05 13.35 5.45
N TRP A 75 -11.04 13.36 4.12
CA TRP A 75 -12.28 13.26 3.34
C TRP A 75 -13.02 11.96 3.63
N LEU A 76 -12.29 10.84 3.65
CA LEU A 76 -12.89 9.53 3.93
C LEU A 76 -13.50 9.51 5.33
N GLN A 77 -12.76 9.97 6.32
CA GLN A 77 -13.23 9.96 7.71
C GLN A 77 -14.41 10.90 7.94
N SER A 78 -14.58 11.90 7.08
CA SER A 78 -15.69 12.86 7.16
C SER A 78 -17.00 12.33 6.57
N VAL A 79 -16.97 11.21 5.85
CA VAL A 79 -18.18 10.65 5.27
C VAL A 79 -19.09 10.17 6.40
N PRO A 80 -20.33 10.67 6.50
CA PRO A 80 -21.24 10.18 7.53
C PRO A 80 -21.66 8.74 7.24
N VAL A 81 -21.70 7.94 8.30
CA VAL A 81 -21.98 6.51 8.14
C VAL A 81 -22.74 5.99 9.34
N LYS A 82 -23.72 5.15 9.09
CA LYS A 82 -24.46 4.41 10.12
C LYS A 82 -23.71 3.11 10.42
N SER A 83 -24.08 2.44 11.53
CA SER A 83 -23.39 1.24 11.98
C SER A 83 -23.42 0.08 10.99
N ASP A 84 -24.40 0.07 10.08
CA ASP A 84 -24.58 -0.98 9.09
C ASP A 84 -24.17 -0.54 7.67
N GLN A 85 -23.38 0.51 7.57
CA GLN A 85 -22.91 1.05 6.29
C GLN A 85 -21.38 1.01 6.19
N LEU A 86 -20.90 0.80 4.99
CA LEU A 86 -19.48 0.90 4.67
C LEU A 86 -19.16 2.31 4.16
N ARG A 87 -18.21 2.96 4.81
CA ARG A 87 -17.75 4.29 4.40
C ARG A 87 -16.86 4.17 3.17
N MET A 88 -17.13 4.98 2.16
CA MET A 88 -16.37 4.95 0.91
C MET A 88 -16.18 6.37 0.38
N LEU A 89 -14.98 6.66 -0.08
CA LEU A 89 -14.65 7.87 -0.82
C LEU A 89 -14.40 7.49 -2.27
N VAL A 90 -15.07 8.16 -3.20
CA VAL A 90 -14.84 7.94 -4.64
C VAL A 90 -14.18 9.17 -5.22
N ILE A 91 -13.05 8.98 -5.90
CA ILE A 91 -12.31 10.06 -6.57
C ILE A 91 -12.26 9.76 -8.06
N GLY A 92 -12.74 10.73 -8.84
CA GLY A 92 -12.68 10.64 -10.29
C GLY A 92 -11.69 11.62 -10.86
N ASP A 93 -11.10 11.29 -12.02
CA ASP A 93 -10.26 12.24 -12.72
C ASP A 93 -11.12 13.21 -13.54
N SER A 94 -10.50 14.33 -13.93
CA SER A 94 -11.12 15.27 -14.89
C SER A 94 -10.59 14.90 -16.27
N PRO A 95 -11.45 14.46 -17.20
CA PRO A 95 -10.98 14.17 -18.55
C PRO A 95 -10.35 15.43 -19.14
N GLY A 96 -9.15 15.31 -19.70
CA GLY A 96 -8.45 16.41 -20.32
C GLY A 96 -9.04 16.79 -21.68
N VAL A 97 -8.36 17.69 -22.36
CA VAL A 97 -8.70 18.09 -23.72
C VAL A 97 -8.64 16.84 -24.61
N GLY A 98 -9.66 16.63 -25.40
CA GLY A 98 -9.77 15.43 -26.24
C GLY A 98 -10.74 14.41 -25.70
N GLY A 99 -11.20 14.59 -24.49
CA GLY A 99 -12.22 13.76 -23.89
C GLY A 99 -11.72 12.35 -23.57
N GLY A 100 -12.54 11.58 -23.06
CA GLY A 100 -12.30 10.21 -22.69
C GLY A 100 -13.20 9.85 -21.53
N ARG A 101 -13.36 8.57 -21.29
CA ARG A 101 -14.15 8.11 -20.16
C ARG A 101 -13.44 8.51 -18.85
N ARG A 102 -14.18 9.10 -17.93
CA ARG A 102 -13.64 9.44 -16.61
C ARG A 102 -13.26 8.15 -15.87
N ARG A 103 -12.04 8.11 -15.36
CA ARG A 103 -11.60 7.04 -14.47
C ARG A 103 -11.92 7.44 -13.05
N ALA A 104 -12.22 6.46 -12.21
CA ALA A 104 -12.48 6.71 -10.80
C ALA A 104 -11.91 5.57 -9.98
N VAL A 105 -11.53 5.89 -8.73
CA VAL A 105 -11.08 4.92 -7.74
C VAL A 105 -11.97 5.01 -6.52
N ALA A 106 -12.15 3.89 -5.84
CA ALA A 106 -12.85 3.84 -4.57
C ALA A 106 -11.81 3.64 -3.46
N ILE A 107 -11.92 4.45 -2.42
CA ILE A 107 -11.03 4.40 -1.26
C ILE A 107 -11.87 4.02 -0.05
N VAL A 108 -11.42 2.99 0.66
CA VAL A 108 -12.07 2.44 1.85
C VAL A 108 -11.01 2.27 2.92
N ASP A 109 -11.36 2.57 4.17
CA ASP A 109 -10.50 2.25 5.31
C ASP A 109 -10.28 0.74 5.36
N LEU A 110 -9.03 0.30 5.51
CA LEU A 110 -8.73 -1.12 5.47
C LEU A 110 -9.36 -1.88 6.64
N ASP A 111 -9.44 -1.27 7.82
CA ASP A 111 -10.12 -1.90 8.96
C ASP A 111 -11.59 -2.13 8.66
N ASP A 112 -12.25 -1.14 8.05
CA ASP A 112 -13.65 -1.26 7.65
C ASP A 112 -13.82 -2.34 6.58
N PHE A 113 -12.93 -2.36 5.59
CA PHE A 113 -12.94 -3.39 4.55
C PHE A 113 -12.81 -4.79 5.15
N CYS A 114 -11.87 -4.97 6.06
CA CYS A 114 -11.67 -6.27 6.72
C CYS A 114 -12.88 -6.67 7.54
N SER A 115 -13.49 -5.72 8.24
CA SER A 115 -14.70 -5.98 9.02
C SER A 115 -15.87 -6.49 8.16
N TRP A 116 -15.98 -5.98 6.93
CA TRP A 116 -17.07 -6.33 6.03
C TRP A 116 -16.82 -7.60 5.22
N PHE A 117 -15.57 -7.79 4.77
CA PHE A 117 -15.28 -8.75 3.71
C PHE A 117 -14.26 -9.83 4.07
N VAL A 118 -13.60 -9.72 5.22
CA VAL A 118 -12.56 -10.70 5.59
C VAL A 118 -13.05 -11.51 6.79
N ASP A 119 -13.06 -12.83 6.63
CA ASP A 119 -13.43 -13.73 7.71
C ASP A 119 -12.36 -13.72 8.77
N LYS A 120 -12.76 -13.65 10.03
CA LYS A 120 -11.83 -13.74 11.15
C LYS A 120 -11.38 -15.18 11.31
N PRO A 121 -10.10 -15.40 11.65
CA PRO A 121 -9.65 -16.75 12.00
C PRO A 121 -10.48 -17.32 13.15
N ALA A 122 -10.69 -18.63 13.12
CA ALA A 122 -11.52 -19.33 14.11
C ALA A 122 -10.99 -19.22 15.54
N ASP A 123 -9.72 -18.87 15.69
CA ASP A 123 -9.01 -18.78 16.97
C ASP A 123 -9.12 -17.41 17.65
N GLU A 124 -9.84 -16.47 17.06
CA GLU A 124 -10.02 -15.13 17.65
C GLU A 124 -11.37 -14.93 18.30
#